data_96a71fc653cc7dd68645adb5623d8c3f
#
_entry.id   96a71fc653cc7dd68645adb5623d8c3f
#
_cell.length_a   1.000
_cell.length_b   1.000
_cell.length_c   1.000
_cell.angle_alpha   90.00
_cell.angle_beta   90.00
_cell.angle_gamma   90.00
#
_symmetry.space_group_name_H-M   'P 1'
#
loop_
_entity.id
_entity.type
_entity.pdbx_description
1 polymer ?
#
loop_
_entity_poly.entity_id
_entity_poly.type
_entity_poly.pdbx_seq_one_letter_code
_entity_poly.pdbx_strand_id
1 'polypeptide(L)'
;MEQTLQEFLGIQWPARSKKPRLHGPHAQSPHARGITMVMDTGWPTSFCESMLAQYGEYLDVVKLWDPHLRAPENEIRKKIEVYNHYNVKVQPGGIFMEIARIQGHEKQVLKQMADLGFSVIEVSSTATTAARDMQHEMDFVKQARDLNFTVFGEVGKKFIEGDTTRRSEKVVDEEVTVKEMLALLNAGASYVYWEGHLLRRVMGETAEDLLESRDAGTQQVLRVAREVGQQRIIFEVSPLREMVPRRALQFWLMTLFGSEVNLGNVRLEELGHLEALRSGSHPVHGFGQAGDYPWIRAVETRKAADYPWWAEALKV
;
A
#
# COMPACT_ATOMS: atom_id res chain seq x y z
N MET A 1 14.48 -17.04 -20.16
CA MET A 1 13.66 -15.83 -20.02
C MET A 1 13.36 -15.35 -21.42
N GLU A 2 12.11 -15.15 -21.74
CA GLU A 2 11.75 -14.55 -23.02
C GLU A 2 12.19 -13.09 -23.04
N GLN A 3 12.77 -12.69 -24.17
CA GLN A 3 13.23 -11.33 -24.40
C GLN A 3 12.02 -10.39 -24.49
N THR A 4 12.04 -9.27 -23.78
CA THR A 4 10.99 -8.27 -23.92
C THR A 4 11.06 -7.59 -25.29
N LEU A 5 9.93 -7.02 -25.75
CA LEU A 5 9.88 -6.27 -27.01
C LEU A 5 10.86 -5.07 -27.00
N GLN A 6 11.06 -4.45 -25.85
CA GLN A 6 12.02 -3.35 -25.69
C GLN A 6 13.46 -3.81 -25.90
N GLU A 7 13.84 -4.93 -25.27
CA GLU A 7 15.16 -5.55 -25.47
C GLU A 7 15.34 -5.99 -26.92
N PHE A 8 14.30 -6.56 -27.54
CA PHE A 8 14.33 -6.96 -28.94
C PHE A 8 14.54 -5.77 -29.89
N LEU A 9 13.87 -4.64 -29.62
CA LEU A 9 13.98 -3.42 -30.43
C LEU A 9 15.19 -2.56 -30.08
N GLY A 10 15.94 -2.88 -29.03
CA GLY A 10 17.07 -2.07 -28.55
C GLY A 10 16.64 -0.70 -28.00
N ILE A 11 15.37 -0.54 -27.62
CA ILE A 11 14.84 0.70 -27.07
C ILE A 11 15.19 0.75 -25.59
N GLN A 12 15.90 1.80 -25.18
CA GLN A 12 16.12 2.11 -23.78
C GLN A 12 14.87 2.84 -23.25
N TRP A 13 14.10 2.12 -22.44
CA TRP A 13 12.91 2.66 -21.77
C TRP A 13 13.16 2.73 -20.27
N PRO A 14 12.79 3.85 -19.62
CA PRO A 14 12.91 3.94 -18.18
C PRO A 14 12.02 2.87 -17.54
N ALA A 15 12.64 1.89 -16.94
CA ALA A 15 11.94 0.84 -16.22
C ALA A 15 12.47 0.75 -14.80
N ARG A 16 11.56 0.54 -13.85
CA ARG A 16 11.99 0.10 -12.53
C ARG A 16 12.71 -1.23 -12.70
N SER A 17 13.86 -1.34 -12.08
CA SER A 17 14.54 -2.63 -12.00
C SER A 17 13.62 -3.62 -11.25
N LYS A 18 13.61 -4.89 -11.64
CA LYS A 18 12.77 -5.94 -11.03
C LYS A 18 12.89 -5.92 -9.51
N LYS A 19 11.75 -5.84 -8.81
CA LYS A 19 11.73 -5.85 -7.36
C LYS A 19 12.39 -7.09 -6.81
N PRO A 20 13.31 -6.98 -5.84
CA PRO A 20 13.50 -8.06 -4.90
C PRO A 20 12.21 -8.19 -4.13
N ARG A 21 11.48 -9.29 -4.33
CA ARG A 21 10.22 -9.53 -3.63
C ARG A 21 10.48 -9.69 -2.15
N LEU A 22 9.49 -9.35 -1.33
CA LEU A 22 9.53 -9.50 0.13
C LEU A 22 9.82 -10.95 0.54
N HIS A 23 11.07 -11.31 0.64
CA HIS A 23 11.50 -12.57 1.20
C HIS A 23 12.38 -12.31 2.42
N GLY A 24 11.79 -12.51 3.60
CA GLY A 24 12.51 -12.56 4.85
C GLY A 24 13.04 -11.22 5.36
N PRO A 25 14.07 -11.23 6.25
CA PRO A 25 14.55 -10.07 6.98
C PRO A 25 15.15 -8.94 6.13
N HIS A 26 15.26 -9.13 4.82
CA HIS A 26 15.80 -8.15 3.89
C HIS A 26 14.83 -7.01 3.51
N ALA A 27 13.60 -7.05 4.01
CA ALA A 27 12.66 -5.93 3.92
C ALA A 27 13.20 -4.62 4.56
N GLN A 28 14.28 -4.70 5.31
CA GLN A 28 14.95 -3.56 5.94
C GLN A 28 16.19 -3.07 5.16
N SER A 29 16.47 -3.63 4.00
CA SER A 29 17.58 -3.13 3.17
C SER A 29 17.31 -1.68 2.75
N PRO A 30 18.29 -0.77 2.85
CA PRO A 30 18.16 0.59 2.35
C PRO A 30 17.91 0.66 0.83
N HIS A 31 18.06 -0.46 0.13
CA HIS A 31 17.74 -0.62 -1.29
C HIS A 31 16.44 -1.41 -1.52
N ALA A 32 15.67 -1.69 -0.44
CA ALA A 32 14.38 -2.34 -0.58
C ALA A 32 13.43 -1.40 -1.35
N ARG A 33 12.83 -1.93 -2.41
CA ARG A 33 11.86 -1.18 -3.19
C ARG A 33 10.54 -1.10 -2.49
N GLY A 34 9.82 -0.02 -2.80
CA GLY A 34 8.51 0.25 -2.26
C GLY A 34 7.54 -0.89 -2.48
N ILE A 35 6.81 -1.23 -1.44
CA ILE A 35 5.75 -2.23 -1.47
C ILE A 35 4.60 -1.71 -2.32
N THR A 36 4.06 -2.61 -3.14
CA THR A 36 2.74 -2.43 -3.75
C THR A 36 1.82 -3.50 -3.16
N MET A 37 0.83 -3.05 -2.39
CA MET A 37 -0.23 -3.91 -1.87
C MET A 37 -1.53 -3.59 -2.61
N VAL A 38 -2.14 -4.63 -3.17
CA VAL A 38 -3.41 -4.55 -3.91
C VAL A 38 -4.54 -5.05 -3.04
N MET A 39 -5.70 -4.43 -3.16
CA MET A 39 -6.96 -4.95 -2.62
C MET A 39 -7.74 -5.68 -3.72
N ASP A 40 -7.87 -7.01 -3.58
CA ASP A 40 -8.75 -7.81 -4.43
C ASP A 40 -10.18 -7.68 -3.92
N THR A 41 -11.00 -6.99 -4.70
CA THR A 41 -12.40 -6.72 -4.37
C THR A 41 -13.38 -7.81 -4.83
N GLY A 42 -12.87 -8.99 -5.18
CA GLY A 42 -13.69 -10.13 -5.61
C GLY A 42 -13.57 -10.44 -7.10
N TRP A 43 -12.46 -10.13 -7.72
CA TRP A 43 -12.21 -10.49 -9.11
C TRP A 43 -12.22 -12.03 -9.30
N PRO A 44 -12.68 -12.53 -10.46
CA PRO A 44 -12.55 -13.94 -10.81
C PRO A 44 -11.07 -14.37 -10.78
N THR A 45 -10.79 -15.59 -10.32
CA THR A 45 -9.42 -16.12 -10.23
C THR A 45 -8.69 -16.08 -11.57
N SER A 46 -9.38 -16.38 -12.69
CA SER A 46 -8.81 -16.29 -14.03
C SER A 46 -8.41 -14.86 -14.44
N PHE A 47 -9.16 -13.85 -14.00
CA PHE A 47 -8.77 -12.45 -14.22
C PHE A 47 -7.52 -12.10 -13.42
N CYS A 48 -7.47 -12.51 -12.15
CA CYS A 48 -6.28 -12.31 -11.31
C CYS A 48 -5.04 -12.94 -11.95
N GLU A 49 -5.15 -14.19 -12.42
CA GLU A 49 -4.07 -14.90 -13.10
C GLU A 49 -3.58 -14.15 -14.34
N SER A 50 -4.50 -13.68 -15.20
CA SER A 50 -4.17 -12.91 -16.40
C SER A 50 -3.45 -11.59 -16.07
N MET A 51 -3.87 -10.89 -15.02
CA MET A 51 -3.21 -9.67 -14.57
C MET A 51 -1.82 -9.96 -13.99
N LEU A 52 -1.69 -11.05 -13.23
CA LEU A 52 -0.43 -11.44 -12.60
C LEU A 52 0.60 -11.91 -13.63
N ALA A 53 0.17 -12.56 -14.72
CA ALA A 53 1.05 -12.91 -15.82
C ALA A 53 1.75 -11.69 -16.45
N GLN A 54 1.08 -10.54 -16.46
CA GLN A 54 1.61 -9.30 -17.01
C GLN A 54 2.32 -8.42 -15.97
N TYR A 55 1.75 -8.30 -14.78
CA TYR A 55 2.17 -7.30 -13.80
C TYR A 55 2.52 -7.88 -12.43
N GLY A 56 2.53 -9.20 -12.27
CA GLY A 56 2.76 -9.84 -10.96
C GLY A 56 4.12 -9.51 -10.35
N GLU A 57 5.12 -9.20 -11.17
CA GLU A 57 6.43 -8.77 -10.68
C GLU A 57 6.40 -7.41 -9.94
N TYR A 58 5.36 -6.61 -10.13
CA TYR A 58 5.17 -5.31 -9.48
C TYR A 58 4.27 -5.36 -8.25
N LEU A 59 3.73 -6.54 -7.92
CA LEU A 59 2.83 -6.76 -6.80
C LEU A 59 3.55 -7.56 -5.71
N ASP A 60 3.52 -7.07 -4.47
CA ASP A 60 4.15 -7.72 -3.33
C ASP A 60 3.15 -8.43 -2.43
N VAL A 61 2.01 -7.79 -2.18
CA VAL A 61 0.98 -8.31 -1.26
C VAL A 61 -0.40 -8.08 -1.84
N VAL A 62 -1.29 -9.04 -1.68
CA VAL A 62 -2.71 -8.88 -1.97
C VAL A 62 -3.54 -9.01 -0.70
N LYS A 63 -4.48 -8.11 -0.50
CA LYS A 63 -5.51 -8.16 0.54
C LYS A 63 -6.79 -8.71 -0.10
N LEU A 64 -7.25 -9.89 0.32
CA LEU A 64 -8.56 -10.40 -0.04
C LEU A 64 -9.60 -9.66 0.79
N TRP A 65 -10.45 -8.89 0.14
CA TRP A 65 -11.46 -8.08 0.83
C TRP A 65 -12.47 -8.96 1.58
N ASP A 66 -12.94 -8.49 2.73
CA ASP A 66 -13.72 -9.27 3.68
C ASP A 66 -14.93 -9.99 3.10
N PRO A 67 -15.77 -9.39 2.20
CA PRO A 67 -16.87 -10.12 1.57
C PRO A 67 -16.42 -11.33 0.76
N HIS A 68 -15.20 -11.35 0.27
CA HIS A 68 -14.64 -12.45 -0.51
C HIS A 68 -14.36 -13.68 0.36
N LEU A 69 -14.10 -13.48 1.64
CA LEU A 69 -13.89 -14.56 2.62
C LEU A 69 -15.18 -15.36 2.92
N ARG A 70 -16.33 -14.96 2.36
CA ARG A 70 -17.57 -15.73 2.37
C ARG A 70 -17.65 -16.78 1.25
N ALA A 71 -16.71 -16.76 0.31
CA ALA A 71 -16.65 -17.76 -0.75
C ALA A 71 -16.36 -19.16 -0.16
N PRO A 72 -16.71 -20.25 -0.85
CA PRO A 72 -16.34 -21.60 -0.44
C PRO A 72 -14.82 -21.72 -0.26
N GLU A 73 -14.40 -22.48 0.73
CA GLU A 73 -12.98 -22.63 1.11
C GLU A 73 -12.10 -23.02 -0.08
N ASN A 74 -12.56 -23.95 -0.91
CA ASN A 74 -11.81 -24.37 -2.09
C ASN A 74 -11.55 -23.24 -3.10
N GLU A 75 -12.47 -22.30 -3.23
CA GLU A 75 -12.30 -21.13 -4.12
C GLU A 75 -11.30 -20.12 -3.52
N ILE A 76 -11.33 -19.96 -2.21
CA ILE A 76 -10.33 -19.12 -1.50
C ILE A 76 -8.94 -19.74 -1.67
N ARG A 77 -8.79 -21.06 -1.46
CA ARG A 77 -7.51 -21.77 -1.63
C ARG A 77 -6.95 -21.62 -3.05
N LYS A 78 -7.78 -21.86 -4.07
CA LYS A 78 -7.38 -21.68 -5.48
C LYS A 78 -6.87 -20.27 -5.75
N LYS A 79 -7.55 -19.26 -5.21
CA LYS A 79 -7.14 -17.88 -5.39
C LYS A 79 -5.81 -17.60 -4.70
N ILE A 80 -5.62 -18.10 -3.48
CA ILE A 80 -4.34 -17.99 -2.75
C ILE A 80 -3.21 -18.69 -3.51
N GLU A 81 -3.46 -19.87 -4.06
CA GLU A 81 -2.50 -20.61 -4.87
C GLU A 81 -2.05 -19.83 -6.11
N VAL A 82 -2.99 -19.18 -6.81
CA VAL A 82 -2.67 -18.32 -7.96
C VAL A 82 -1.73 -17.18 -7.53
N TYR A 83 -2.05 -16.44 -6.47
CA TYR A 83 -1.17 -15.36 -6.00
C TYR A 83 0.20 -15.89 -5.56
N ASN A 84 0.23 -17.01 -4.83
CA ASN A 84 1.48 -17.63 -4.38
C ASN A 84 2.34 -18.11 -5.55
N HIS A 85 1.74 -18.61 -6.65
CA HIS A 85 2.45 -19.01 -7.87
C HIS A 85 3.29 -17.84 -8.44
N TYR A 86 2.75 -16.63 -8.36
CA TYR A 86 3.47 -15.41 -8.76
C TYR A 86 4.29 -14.78 -7.63
N ASN A 87 4.53 -15.52 -6.53
CA ASN A 87 5.23 -15.05 -5.33
C ASN A 87 4.62 -13.79 -4.69
N VAL A 88 3.33 -13.61 -4.80
CA VAL A 88 2.59 -12.55 -4.13
C VAL A 88 2.11 -13.07 -2.78
N LYS A 89 2.40 -12.35 -1.71
CA LYS A 89 1.90 -12.68 -0.38
C LYS A 89 0.42 -12.35 -0.27
N VAL A 90 -0.33 -13.18 0.46
CA VAL A 90 -1.78 -13.02 0.60
C VAL A 90 -2.14 -12.74 2.05
N GLN A 91 -3.00 -11.75 2.27
CA GLN A 91 -3.59 -11.42 3.57
C GLN A 91 -5.11 -11.37 3.52
N PRO A 92 -5.83 -11.70 4.60
CA PRO A 92 -7.25 -11.38 4.76
C PRO A 92 -7.42 -9.89 5.03
N GLY A 93 -8.64 -9.37 4.86
CA GLY A 93 -8.97 -8.02 5.28
C GLY A 93 -8.88 -7.82 6.79
N GLY A 94 -8.49 -6.62 7.22
CA GLY A 94 -8.33 -6.29 8.65
C GLY A 94 -9.65 -6.33 9.43
N ILE A 95 -10.76 -5.90 8.80
CA ILE A 95 -12.10 -5.92 9.41
C ILE A 95 -12.51 -7.36 9.76
N PHE A 96 -12.17 -8.35 8.93
CA PHE A 96 -12.44 -9.76 9.23
C PHE A 96 -11.78 -10.20 10.54
N MET A 97 -10.53 -9.82 10.76
CA MET A 97 -9.81 -10.12 12.00
C MET A 97 -10.38 -9.33 13.20
N GLU A 98 -10.84 -8.09 13.00
CA GLU A 98 -11.55 -7.33 14.04
C GLU A 98 -12.85 -8.00 14.46
N ILE A 99 -13.64 -8.49 13.50
CA ILE A 99 -14.89 -9.24 13.78
C ILE A 99 -14.56 -10.52 14.54
N ALA A 100 -13.53 -11.27 14.13
CA ALA A 100 -13.11 -12.49 14.82
C ALA A 100 -12.72 -12.21 16.28
N ARG A 101 -12.03 -11.11 16.54
CA ARG A 101 -11.68 -10.66 17.89
C ARG A 101 -12.92 -10.34 18.72
N ILE A 102 -13.84 -9.53 18.20
CA ILE A 102 -15.07 -9.14 18.90
C ILE A 102 -15.90 -10.36 19.27
N GLN A 103 -15.89 -11.40 18.44
CA GLN A 103 -16.60 -12.65 18.66
C GLN A 103 -15.83 -13.68 19.48
N GLY A 104 -14.62 -13.38 19.93
CA GLY A 104 -13.77 -14.28 20.72
C GLY A 104 -13.18 -15.45 19.94
N HIS A 105 -13.15 -15.37 18.62
CA HIS A 105 -12.65 -16.42 17.71
C HIS A 105 -11.24 -16.15 17.14
N GLU A 106 -10.60 -15.10 17.56
CA GLU A 106 -9.34 -14.58 17.02
C GLU A 106 -8.26 -15.65 16.85
N LYS A 107 -8.01 -16.43 17.92
CA LYS A 107 -6.97 -17.49 17.88
C LYS A 107 -7.32 -18.64 16.93
N GLN A 108 -8.59 -19.02 16.88
CA GLN A 108 -9.05 -20.06 15.96
C GLN A 108 -8.93 -19.61 14.52
N VAL A 109 -9.38 -18.40 14.23
CA VAL A 109 -9.31 -17.81 12.88
C VAL A 109 -7.87 -17.67 12.43
N LEU A 110 -6.96 -17.23 13.31
CA LEU A 110 -5.55 -17.11 12.97
C LEU A 110 -4.94 -18.44 12.50
N LYS A 111 -5.27 -19.56 13.17
CA LYS A 111 -4.84 -20.89 12.74
C LYS A 111 -5.46 -21.29 11.39
N GLN A 112 -6.76 -21.01 11.21
CA GLN A 112 -7.43 -21.30 9.93
C GLN A 112 -6.82 -20.48 8.77
N MET A 113 -6.44 -19.24 9.00
CA MET A 113 -5.74 -18.44 7.98
C MET A 113 -4.39 -19.06 7.58
N ALA A 114 -3.63 -19.60 8.56
CA ALA A 114 -2.40 -20.32 8.25
C ALA A 114 -2.69 -21.60 7.42
N ASP A 115 -3.69 -22.38 7.81
CA ASP A 115 -4.08 -23.60 7.11
C ASP A 115 -4.61 -23.34 5.69
N LEU A 116 -5.23 -22.17 5.46
CA LEU A 116 -5.69 -21.72 4.15
C LEU A 116 -4.54 -21.26 3.23
N GLY A 117 -3.37 -20.97 3.78
CA GLY A 117 -2.20 -20.53 3.03
C GLY A 117 -2.01 -19.01 3.00
N PHE A 118 -2.72 -18.26 3.83
CA PHE A 118 -2.39 -16.84 4.03
C PHE A 118 -1.01 -16.71 4.65
N SER A 119 -0.26 -15.70 4.22
CA SER A 119 1.12 -15.48 4.66
C SER A 119 1.33 -14.15 5.38
N VAL A 120 0.34 -13.28 5.33
CA VAL A 120 0.33 -11.98 6.01
C VAL A 120 -0.93 -11.85 6.85
N ILE A 121 -0.79 -11.23 8.02
CA ILE A 121 -1.93 -10.84 8.87
C ILE A 121 -1.88 -9.34 9.12
N GLU A 122 -3.05 -8.71 9.01
CA GLU A 122 -3.25 -7.33 9.39
C GLU A 122 -3.79 -7.24 10.81
N VAL A 123 -3.12 -6.46 11.64
CA VAL A 123 -3.56 -6.15 13.02
C VAL A 123 -4.18 -4.78 13.01
N SER A 124 -5.50 -4.73 13.19
CA SER A 124 -6.32 -3.53 13.06
C SER A 124 -7.35 -3.42 14.17
N SER A 125 -7.70 -2.18 14.52
CA SER A 125 -8.88 -1.82 15.29
C SER A 125 -9.49 -0.49 14.77
N THR A 126 -9.40 -0.31 13.47
CA THR A 126 -9.77 0.93 12.78
C THR A 126 -11.26 1.04 12.51
N ALA A 127 -11.96 -0.10 12.42
CA ALA A 127 -13.39 -0.16 12.12
C ALA A 127 -14.31 -0.02 13.34
N THR A 128 -13.77 -0.01 14.55
CA THR A 128 -14.56 0.13 15.79
C THR A 128 -14.46 1.55 16.37
N THR A 129 -15.52 2.01 17.04
CA THR A 129 -15.51 3.27 17.81
C THR A 129 -14.89 3.11 19.18
N ALA A 130 -14.69 1.87 19.65
CA ALA A 130 -14.06 1.58 20.93
C ALA A 130 -12.64 2.15 21.02
N ALA A 131 -12.22 2.47 22.24
CA ALA A 131 -10.84 2.85 22.51
C ALA A 131 -9.90 1.72 22.06
N ARG A 132 -8.77 2.10 21.50
CA ARG A 132 -7.76 1.16 21.01
C ARG A 132 -7.06 0.48 22.19
N ASP A 133 -7.05 -0.85 22.18
CA ASP A 133 -6.27 -1.65 23.14
C ASP A 133 -4.92 -2.01 22.52
N MET A 134 -3.96 -1.11 22.65
CA MET A 134 -2.61 -1.30 22.11
C MET A 134 -1.90 -2.52 22.70
N GLN A 135 -2.15 -2.86 23.99
CA GLN A 135 -1.52 -4.03 24.59
C GLN A 135 -2.00 -5.32 23.93
N HIS A 136 -3.31 -5.45 23.74
CA HIS A 136 -3.89 -6.58 23.02
C HIS A 136 -3.35 -6.70 21.60
N GLU A 137 -3.28 -5.59 20.87
CA GLU A 137 -2.74 -5.59 19.50
C GLU A 137 -1.27 -6.00 19.44
N MET A 138 -0.43 -5.51 20.35
CA MET A 138 0.96 -5.91 20.43
C MET A 138 1.12 -7.41 20.74
N ASP A 139 0.26 -7.95 21.62
CA ASP A 139 0.28 -9.38 21.94
C ASP A 139 -0.24 -10.23 20.76
N PHE A 140 -1.21 -9.72 20.01
CA PHE A 140 -1.67 -10.37 18.78
C PHE A 140 -0.61 -10.35 17.67
N VAL A 141 0.16 -9.27 17.53
CA VAL A 141 1.34 -9.24 16.64
C VAL A 141 2.30 -10.40 16.97
N LYS A 142 2.61 -10.62 18.23
CA LYS A 142 3.50 -11.72 18.66
C LYS A 142 2.90 -13.10 18.33
N GLN A 143 1.61 -13.30 18.66
CA GLN A 143 0.90 -14.55 18.37
C GLN A 143 0.89 -14.87 16.87
N ALA A 144 0.63 -13.89 16.01
CA ALA A 144 0.65 -14.08 14.57
C ALA A 144 2.08 -14.44 14.07
N ARG A 145 3.10 -13.81 14.61
CA ARG A 145 4.50 -14.12 14.29
C ARG A 145 4.90 -15.53 14.73
N ASP A 146 4.44 -15.99 15.87
CA ASP A 146 4.69 -17.35 16.37
C ASP A 146 4.11 -18.43 15.43
N LEU A 147 3.10 -18.06 14.62
CA LEU A 147 2.56 -18.88 13.54
C LEU A 147 3.21 -18.59 12.16
N ASN A 148 4.36 -17.93 12.15
CA ASN A 148 5.16 -17.60 10.97
C ASN A 148 4.49 -16.61 9.99
N PHE A 149 3.49 -15.84 10.41
CA PHE A 149 2.97 -14.77 9.58
C PHE A 149 3.93 -13.58 9.50
N THR A 150 3.98 -12.95 8.35
CA THR A 150 4.40 -11.56 8.26
C THR A 150 3.26 -10.71 8.81
N VAL A 151 3.54 -9.79 9.71
CA VAL A 151 2.49 -8.99 10.35
C VAL A 151 2.60 -7.54 9.92
N PHE A 152 1.46 -6.97 9.52
CA PHE A 152 1.30 -5.56 9.26
C PHE A 152 0.33 -4.97 10.29
N GLY A 153 0.72 -3.87 10.95
CA GLY A 153 -0.20 -3.13 11.81
C GLY A 153 -0.97 -2.09 11.01
N GLU A 154 -2.15 -1.70 11.46
CA GLU A 154 -2.88 -0.58 10.87
C GLU A 154 -3.12 0.49 11.93
N VAL A 155 -2.85 1.75 11.60
CA VAL A 155 -3.04 2.90 12.48
C VAL A 155 -3.97 3.92 11.82
N GLY A 156 -4.88 4.43 12.63
CA GLY A 156 -5.93 5.35 12.22
C GLY A 156 -7.32 4.80 12.55
N LYS A 157 -8.35 5.59 12.34
CA LYS A 157 -9.74 5.17 12.51
C LYS A 157 -10.54 5.49 11.25
N LYS A 158 -11.34 4.51 10.79
CA LYS A 158 -12.26 4.69 9.66
C LYS A 158 -13.45 5.55 10.03
N PHE A 159 -13.82 5.54 11.31
CA PHE A 159 -14.95 6.29 11.85
C PHE A 159 -14.51 7.10 13.05
N ILE A 160 -14.90 8.36 13.10
CA ILE A 160 -14.75 9.23 14.26
C ILE A 160 -16.15 9.47 14.80
N GLU A 161 -16.39 9.07 16.05
CA GLU A 161 -17.68 9.24 16.69
C GLU A 161 -18.05 10.73 16.74
N GLY A 162 -19.28 11.06 16.37
CA GLY A 162 -19.78 12.43 16.33
C GLY A 162 -19.33 13.27 15.14
N ASP A 163 -18.49 12.73 14.25
CA ASP A 163 -18.09 13.44 13.04
C ASP A 163 -19.16 13.29 11.94
N THR A 164 -20.05 14.26 11.87
CA THR A 164 -21.06 14.37 10.81
C THR A 164 -20.57 15.22 9.64
N THR A 165 -19.38 15.82 9.74
CA THR A 165 -18.80 16.67 8.72
C THR A 165 -17.66 15.95 8.00
N ARG A 166 -17.57 16.13 6.67
CA ARG A 166 -16.49 15.60 5.85
C ARG A 166 -15.15 16.31 6.09
N ARG A 167 -15.13 17.39 6.82
CA ARG A 167 -13.96 18.17 7.20
C ARG A 167 -13.86 18.25 8.70
N SER A 168 -12.91 17.53 9.27
CA SER A 168 -12.51 17.69 10.66
C SER A 168 -11.16 18.42 10.69
N GLU A 169 -11.08 19.52 11.40
CA GLU A 169 -9.85 20.31 11.55
C GLU A 169 -8.77 19.57 12.36
N LYS A 170 -9.16 18.59 13.18
CA LYS A 170 -8.26 17.70 13.93
C LYS A 170 -8.23 16.32 13.30
N VAL A 171 -7.54 16.17 12.20
CA VAL A 171 -7.60 14.94 11.44
C VAL A 171 -6.61 13.91 11.95
N VAL A 172 -5.45 14.33 12.39
CA VAL A 172 -4.37 13.43 12.85
C VAL A 172 -3.78 14.01 14.14
N ASP A 173 -3.81 13.22 15.20
CA ASP A 173 -2.94 13.45 16.34
C ASP A 173 -1.59 12.78 16.01
N GLU A 174 -0.59 13.60 15.68
CA GLU A 174 0.72 13.14 15.22
C GLU A 174 1.42 12.32 16.29
N GLU A 175 1.40 12.77 17.54
CA GLU A 175 2.07 12.09 18.65
C GLU A 175 1.45 10.71 18.93
N VAL A 176 0.12 10.64 18.95
CA VAL A 176 -0.61 9.38 19.10
C VAL A 176 -0.32 8.46 17.91
N THR A 177 -0.39 8.97 16.69
CA THR A 177 -0.13 8.20 15.47
C THR A 177 1.28 7.59 15.46
N VAL A 178 2.30 8.39 15.76
CA VAL A 178 3.70 7.95 15.85
C VAL A 178 3.85 6.89 16.96
N LYS A 179 3.31 7.15 18.12
CA LYS A 179 3.36 6.23 19.27
C LYS A 179 2.74 4.87 18.94
N GLU A 180 1.57 4.86 18.32
CA GLU A 180 0.87 3.63 17.93
C GLU A 180 1.64 2.87 16.85
N MET A 181 2.13 3.55 15.80
CA MET A 181 2.94 2.93 14.75
C MET A 181 4.21 2.29 15.31
N LEU A 182 4.93 3.02 16.16
CA LEU A 182 6.16 2.52 16.78
C LEU A 182 5.89 1.36 17.74
N ALA A 183 4.77 1.37 18.47
CA ALA A 183 4.40 0.28 19.37
C ALA A 183 4.17 -1.02 18.59
N LEU A 184 3.45 -0.99 17.47
CA LEU A 184 3.22 -2.16 16.62
C LEU A 184 4.52 -2.66 15.97
N LEU A 185 5.36 -1.75 15.47
CA LEU A 185 6.65 -2.09 14.89
C LEU A 185 7.59 -2.71 15.92
N ASN A 186 7.63 -2.18 17.14
CA ASN A 186 8.44 -2.72 18.25
C ASN A 186 7.92 -4.07 18.75
N ALA A 187 6.60 -4.32 18.66
CA ALA A 187 6.02 -5.64 18.94
C ALA A 187 6.38 -6.68 17.89
N GLY A 188 6.87 -6.25 16.71
CA GLY A 188 7.34 -7.10 15.65
C GLY A 188 6.56 -7.05 14.35
N ALA A 189 5.66 -6.08 14.17
CA ALA A 189 5.09 -5.82 12.86
C ALA A 189 6.20 -5.42 11.88
N SER A 190 6.14 -5.93 10.65
CA SER A 190 7.13 -5.62 9.61
C SER A 190 6.89 -4.24 9.00
N TYR A 191 5.63 -3.86 8.91
CA TYR A 191 5.16 -2.58 8.38
C TYR A 191 3.92 -2.13 9.12
N VAL A 192 3.59 -0.86 8.96
CA VAL A 192 2.31 -0.30 9.42
C VAL A 192 1.57 0.35 8.26
N TYR A 193 0.29 0.03 8.12
CA TYR A 193 -0.62 0.78 7.27
C TYR A 193 -0.97 2.10 7.93
N TRP A 194 -0.98 3.16 7.15
CA TRP A 194 -1.61 4.40 7.54
C TRP A 194 -2.97 4.50 6.84
N GLU A 195 -4.04 4.48 7.62
CA GLU A 195 -5.42 4.40 7.15
C GLU A 195 -5.75 5.50 6.13
N GLY A 196 -6.24 5.10 4.98
CA GLY A 196 -6.47 5.98 3.85
C GLY A 196 -7.52 7.06 4.07
N HIS A 197 -8.51 6.83 4.94
CA HIS A 197 -9.49 7.87 5.30
C HIS A 197 -8.84 9.07 5.99
N LEU A 198 -7.85 8.83 6.84
CA LEU A 198 -7.12 9.89 7.50
C LEU A 198 -6.24 10.66 6.53
N LEU A 199 -5.51 9.95 5.68
CA LEU A 199 -4.71 10.56 4.63
C LEU A 199 -5.56 11.43 3.71
N ARG A 200 -6.73 10.94 3.30
CA ARG A 200 -7.69 11.70 2.50
C ARG A 200 -8.12 13.00 3.18
N ARG A 201 -8.41 12.95 4.48
CA ARG A 201 -8.82 14.14 5.24
C ARG A 201 -7.72 15.19 5.32
N VAL A 202 -6.47 14.73 5.46
CA VAL A 202 -5.30 15.61 5.47
C VAL A 202 -5.10 16.29 4.11
N MET A 203 -5.41 15.60 3.03
CA MET A 203 -5.09 16.04 1.67
C MET A 203 -6.24 16.73 0.94
N GLY A 204 -7.46 16.72 1.49
CA GLY A 204 -8.65 17.25 0.84
C GLY A 204 -9.42 16.22 0.00
N GLU A 205 -10.45 16.68 -0.68
CA GLU A 205 -11.40 15.81 -1.40
C GLU A 205 -11.14 15.74 -2.90
N THR A 206 -10.44 16.71 -3.46
CA THR A 206 -10.21 16.83 -4.90
C THR A 206 -8.72 16.73 -5.24
N ALA A 207 -8.42 16.55 -6.53
CA ALA A 207 -7.05 16.59 -7.02
C ALA A 207 -6.43 17.98 -6.86
N GLU A 208 -7.24 19.03 -7.00
CA GLU A 208 -6.84 20.41 -6.79
C GLU A 208 -6.48 20.66 -5.33
N ASP A 209 -7.27 20.17 -4.37
CA ASP A 209 -6.96 20.24 -2.94
C ASP A 209 -5.59 19.62 -2.64
N LEU A 210 -5.27 18.49 -3.27
CA LEU A 210 -3.97 17.84 -3.14
C LEU A 210 -2.80 18.69 -3.66
N LEU A 211 -3.02 19.39 -4.75
CA LEU A 211 -2.01 20.27 -5.36
C LEU A 211 -1.79 21.54 -4.55
N GLU A 212 -2.86 22.06 -3.97
CA GLU A 212 -2.86 23.30 -3.19
C GLU A 212 -2.44 23.07 -1.73
N SER A 213 -2.60 21.84 -1.20
CA SER A 213 -2.32 21.52 0.20
C SER A 213 -0.83 21.50 0.53
N ARG A 214 -0.14 22.59 0.22
CA ARG A 214 1.23 22.83 0.68
C ARG A 214 1.34 23.09 2.18
N ASP A 215 0.25 22.91 2.89
CA ASP A 215 0.03 23.42 4.24
C ASP A 215 0.25 22.37 5.34
N ALA A 216 -0.44 22.64 6.48
CA ALA A 216 -0.34 21.91 7.72
C ALA A 216 -0.47 20.39 7.57
N GLY A 217 -1.39 19.93 6.70
CA GLY A 217 -1.61 18.50 6.46
C GLY A 217 -0.42 17.78 5.84
N THR A 218 0.19 18.36 4.80
CA THR A 218 1.41 17.82 4.19
C THR A 218 2.55 17.75 5.22
N GLN A 219 2.69 18.80 6.03
CA GLN A 219 3.71 18.84 7.09
C GLN A 219 3.45 17.77 8.16
N GLN A 220 2.20 17.49 8.52
CA GLN A 220 1.84 16.41 9.43
C GLN A 220 2.28 15.05 8.89
N VAL A 221 1.97 14.75 7.63
CA VAL A 221 2.38 13.49 6.98
C VAL A 221 3.90 13.36 6.96
N LEU A 222 4.61 14.43 6.62
CA LEU A 222 6.07 14.44 6.58
C LEU A 222 6.69 14.24 7.96
N ARG A 223 6.13 14.85 9.02
CA ARG A 223 6.63 14.68 10.40
C ARG A 223 6.45 13.24 10.88
N VAL A 224 5.23 12.68 10.75
CA VAL A 224 4.98 11.28 11.13
C VAL A 224 5.88 10.33 10.36
N ALA A 225 6.00 10.52 9.05
CA ALA A 225 6.85 9.66 8.22
C ALA A 225 8.33 9.76 8.57
N ARG A 226 8.81 10.93 9.01
CA ARG A 226 10.19 11.12 9.48
C ARG A 226 10.46 10.39 10.79
N GLU A 227 9.54 10.47 11.75
CA GLU A 227 9.71 9.86 13.07
C GLU A 227 9.57 8.33 13.03
N VAL A 228 8.62 7.81 12.27
CA VAL A 228 8.40 6.37 12.13
C VAL A 228 9.41 5.73 11.16
N GLY A 229 9.84 6.48 10.14
CA GLY A 229 10.59 6.00 8.98
C GLY A 229 9.64 5.62 7.84
N GLN A 230 9.64 6.43 6.77
CA GLN A 230 8.73 6.28 5.62
C GLN A 230 8.75 4.88 5.01
N GLN A 231 9.91 4.21 5.00
CA GLN A 231 10.08 2.86 4.45
C GLN A 231 9.35 1.78 5.25
N ARG A 232 8.89 2.08 6.46
CA ARG A 232 8.10 1.17 7.32
C ARG A 232 6.61 1.45 7.28
N ILE A 233 6.20 2.51 6.59
CA ILE A 233 4.79 2.89 6.45
C ILE A 233 4.30 2.46 5.08
N ILE A 234 3.13 1.85 5.01
CA ILE A 234 2.37 1.61 3.78
C ILE A 234 1.21 2.60 3.77
N PHE A 235 1.24 3.54 2.84
CA PHE A 235 0.19 4.55 2.71
C PHE A 235 -1.00 3.97 1.94
N GLU A 236 -2.17 3.92 2.55
CA GLU A 236 -3.36 3.44 1.88
C GLU A 236 -3.96 4.51 0.97
N VAL A 237 -4.12 4.20 -0.31
CA VAL A 237 -4.67 5.12 -1.32
C VAL A 237 -6.17 4.95 -1.54
N SER A 238 -6.82 4.10 -0.79
CA SER A 238 -8.26 3.90 -0.73
C SER A 238 -8.84 4.64 0.50
N PRO A 239 -10.13 4.95 0.57
CA PRO A 239 -11.22 4.42 -0.25
C PRO A 239 -11.74 5.37 -1.33
N LEU A 240 -10.92 6.13 -1.97
CA LEU A 240 -11.36 7.01 -3.04
C LEU A 240 -12.02 6.19 -4.16
N ARG A 241 -13.30 6.44 -4.43
CA ARG A 241 -14.06 5.72 -5.46
C ARG A 241 -13.62 6.12 -6.85
N GLU A 242 -13.30 7.38 -7.02
CA GLU A 242 -12.95 7.94 -8.31
C GLU A 242 -11.49 7.67 -8.63
N MET A 243 -11.25 7.34 -9.88
CA MET A 243 -9.91 6.97 -10.36
C MET A 243 -8.95 8.17 -10.33
N VAL A 244 -9.41 9.35 -10.72
CA VAL A 244 -8.57 10.55 -10.80
C VAL A 244 -8.01 10.96 -9.44
N PRO A 245 -8.83 11.11 -8.37
CA PRO A 245 -8.31 11.43 -7.05
C PRO A 245 -7.35 10.37 -6.50
N ARG A 246 -7.59 9.06 -6.78
CA ARG A 246 -6.65 8.00 -6.36
C ARG A 246 -5.29 8.13 -7.02
N ARG A 247 -5.26 8.42 -8.32
CA ARG A 247 -4.01 8.61 -9.07
C ARG A 247 -3.29 9.88 -8.61
N ALA A 248 -4.03 10.94 -8.34
CA ALA A 248 -3.49 12.17 -7.78
C ALA A 248 -2.83 11.89 -6.41
N LEU A 249 -3.48 11.11 -5.55
CA LEU A 249 -2.94 10.70 -4.26
C LEU A 249 -1.66 9.85 -4.40
N GLN A 250 -1.66 8.87 -5.30
CA GLN A 250 -0.48 8.06 -5.58
C GLN A 250 0.68 8.94 -6.06
N PHE A 251 0.43 9.84 -6.99
CA PHE A 251 1.43 10.76 -7.50
C PHE A 251 1.95 11.71 -6.41
N TRP A 252 1.07 12.30 -5.62
CA TRP A 252 1.43 13.18 -4.52
C TRP A 252 2.35 12.47 -3.50
N LEU A 253 2.01 11.23 -3.10
CA LEU A 253 2.87 10.43 -2.23
C LEU A 253 4.24 10.16 -2.87
N MET A 254 4.28 9.92 -4.19
CA MET A 254 5.54 9.77 -4.91
C MET A 254 6.35 11.06 -4.95
N THR A 255 5.71 12.23 -5.05
CA THR A 255 6.43 13.51 -5.01
C THR A 255 7.03 13.80 -3.64
N LEU A 256 6.39 13.35 -2.57
CA LEU A 256 6.89 13.52 -1.20
C LEU A 256 8.00 12.52 -0.84
N PHE A 257 7.85 11.26 -1.24
CA PHE A 257 8.65 10.15 -0.73
C PHE A 257 9.43 9.38 -1.81
N GLY A 258 9.31 9.79 -3.06
CA GLY A 258 9.94 9.12 -4.20
C GLY A 258 9.11 7.96 -4.77
N SER A 259 9.54 7.47 -5.94
CA SER A 259 8.86 6.40 -6.67
C SER A 259 8.72 5.09 -5.87
N GLU A 260 9.59 4.89 -4.89
CA GLU A 260 9.67 3.70 -4.04
C GLU A 260 8.85 3.83 -2.74
N VAL A 261 7.93 4.78 -2.65
CA VAL A 261 6.99 4.87 -1.54
C VAL A 261 6.11 3.62 -1.48
N ASN A 262 5.88 3.09 -0.27
CA ASN A 262 4.99 1.94 -0.10
C ASN A 262 3.54 2.37 -0.25
N LEU A 263 2.78 1.71 -1.12
CA LEU A 263 1.38 2.02 -1.39
C LEU A 263 0.49 0.82 -1.12
N GLY A 264 -0.57 1.05 -0.38
CA GLY A 264 -1.59 0.06 -0.04
C GLY A 264 -2.94 0.34 -0.68
N ASN A 265 -3.80 -0.67 -0.72
CA ASN A 265 -5.14 -0.63 -1.28
C ASN A 265 -5.20 -0.16 -2.74
N VAL A 266 -4.13 -0.39 -3.49
CA VAL A 266 -4.12 -0.21 -4.95
C VAL A 266 -5.09 -1.21 -5.57
N ARG A 267 -5.69 -0.89 -6.70
CA ARG A 267 -6.54 -1.84 -7.41
C ARG A 267 -5.72 -2.70 -8.36
N LEU A 268 -6.12 -3.96 -8.49
CA LEU A 268 -5.41 -4.92 -9.35
C LEU A 268 -5.32 -4.43 -10.82
N GLU A 269 -6.42 -3.87 -11.33
CA GLU A 269 -6.50 -3.31 -12.68
C GLU A 269 -5.66 -2.04 -12.88
N GLU A 270 -5.16 -1.45 -11.82
CA GLU A 270 -4.34 -0.23 -11.88
C GLU A 270 -2.82 -0.51 -11.79
N LEU A 271 -2.41 -1.78 -11.66
CA LEU A 271 -0.99 -2.13 -11.51
C LEU A 271 -0.10 -1.58 -12.64
N GLY A 272 -0.53 -1.75 -13.90
CA GLY A 272 0.23 -1.24 -15.04
C GLY A 272 0.33 0.28 -15.04
N HIS A 273 -0.76 0.97 -14.65
CA HIS A 273 -0.73 2.42 -14.52
C HIS A 273 0.17 2.90 -13.37
N LEU A 274 0.08 2.24 -12.20
CA LEU A 274 0.94 2.57 -11.08
C LEU A 274 2.42 2.39 -11.43
N GLU A 275 2.76 1.31 -12.14
CA GLU A 275 4.15 1.09 -12.57
C GLU A 275 4.58 2.15 -13.58
N ALA A 276 3.72 2.55 -14.50
CA ALA A 276 3.98 3.66 -15.41
C ALA A 276 4.21 4.99 -14.67
N LEU A 277 3.47 5.25 -13.59
CA LEU A 277 3.73 6.40 -12.72
C LEU A 277 5.09 6.29 -12.01
N ARG A 278 5.38 5.13 -11.41
CA ARG A 278 6.63 4.90 -10.67
C ARG A 278 7.86 4.99 -11.56
N SER A 279 7.76 4.53 -12.80
CA SER A 279 8.83 4.62 -13.80
C SER A 279 8.88 5.97 -14.51
N GLY A 280 7.92 6.86 -14.27
CA GLY A 280 7.79 8.14 -14.96
C GLY A 280 7.47 8.02 -16.44
N SER A 281 7.06 6.83 -16.90
CA SER A 281 6.74 6.59 -18.30
C SER A 281 5.35 7.04 -18.71
N HIS A 282 4.54 7.50 -17.76
CA HIS A 282 3.18 8.00 -18.02
C HIS A 282 3.00 9.42 -17.49
N PRO A 283 2.49 10.36 -18.32
CA PRO A 283 2.15 11.68 -17.84
C PRO A 283 0.98 11.59 -16.87
N VAL A 284 1.05 12.35 -15.80
CA VAL A 284 -0.08 12.50 -14.88
C VAL A 284 -0.93 13.64 -15.39
N HIS A 285 -2.08 13.31 -15.95
CA HIS A 285 -3.05 14.33 -16.34
C HIS A 285 -3.46 15.17 -15.13
N GLY A 286 -3.36 16.49 -15.24
CA GLY A 286 -3.70 17.44 -14.19
C GLY A 286 -2.51 17.95 -13.37
N PHE A 287 -1.32 17.38 -13.53
CA PHE A 287 -0.10 17.80 -12.81
C PHE A 287 0.94 18.50 -13.69
N GLY A 288 0.57 18.92 -14.88
CA GLY A 288 1.42 19.62 -15.82
C GLY A 288 0.67 19.94 -17.10
N GLN A 289 1.33 20.58 -18.03
CA GLN A 289 0.74 20.83 -19.35
C GLN A 289 0.55 19.51 -20.10
N ALA A 290 -0.54 19.40 -20.85
CA ALA A 290 -0.78 18.23 -21.69
C ALA A 290 0.41 18.01 -22.63
N GLY A 291 0.99 16.79 -22.58
CA GLY A 291 2.17 16.46 -23.35
C GLY A 291 3.51 16.54 -22.61
N ASP A 292 3.52 16.99 -21.35
CA ASP A 292 4.71 16.99 -20.51
C ASP A 292 4.99 15.58 -19.99
N TYR A 293 5.83 14.87 -20.68
CA TYR A 293 6.36 13.59 -20.19
C TYR A 293 7.61 13.87 -19.36
N PRO A 294 7.62 13.54 -18.07
CA PRO A 294 8.77 13.82 -17.20
C PRO A 294 10.10 13.34 -17.77
N TRP A 295 10.10 12.17 -18.41
CA TRP A 295 11.32 11.59 -19.01
C TRP A 295 11.79 12.37 -20.24
N ILE A 296 10.93 12.93 -21.09
CA ILE A 296 11.33 13.79 -22.20
C ILE A 296 12.01 15.03 -21.65
N ARG A 297 11.37 15.68 -20.67
CA ARG A 297 11.92 16.86 -20.03
C ARG A 297 13.26 16.56 -19.32
N ALA A 298 13.38 15.42 -18.64
CA ALA A 298 14.64 15.01 -18.01
C ALA A 298 15.75 14.78 -19.04
N VAL A 299 15.44 14.16 -20.17
CA VAL A 299 16.41 13.97 -21.26
C VAL A 299 16.78 15.27 -21.94
N GLU A 300 15.80 16.12 -22.28
CA GLU A 300 16.01 17.38 -22.98
C GLU A 300 16.70 18.43 -22.10
N THR A 301 16.33 18.53 -20.83
CA THR A 301 16.84 19.59 -19.93
C THR A 301 17.95 19.12 -19.02
N ARG A 302 18.19 17.81 -18.91
CA ARG A 302 19.09 17.18 -17.95
C ARG A 302 18.87 17.62 -16.50
N LYS A 303 17.66 18.07 -16.19
CA LYS A 303 17.27 18.50 -14.85
C LYS A 303 16.63 17.33 -14.10
N ALA A 304 17.40 16.27 -13.86
CA ALA A 304 16.96 15.15 -13.03
C ALA A 304 16.49 15.58 -11.62
N ALA A 305 16.92 16.78 -11.15
CA ALA A 305 16.49 17.34 -9.87
C ALA A 305 14.99 17.67 -9.81
N ASP A 306 14.35 17.95 -10.94
CA ASP A 306 12.92 18.24 -11.00
C ASP A 306 12.07 16.96 -10.81
N TYR A 307 12.71 15.79 -11.01
CA TYR A 307 12.10 14.48 -10.90
C TYR A 307 13.07 13.53 -10.18
N PRO A 308 13.20 13.62 -8.86
CA PRO A 308 14.23 12.89 -8.11
C PRO A 308 14.15 11.35 -8.29
N TRP A 309 12.96 10.79 -8.53
CA TRP A 309 12.82 9.35 -8.84
C TRP A 309 13.37 8.95 -10.23
N TRP A 310 13.53 9.91 -11.16
CA TRP A 310 14.14 9.69 -12.45
C TRP A 310 15.67 9.65 -12.40
N ALA A 311 16.24 10.43 -11.52
CA ALA A 311 17.68 10.51 -11.40
C ALA A 311 18.32 9.16 -11.09
N GLU A 312 17.59 8.27 -10.40
CA GLU A 312 18.05 6.91 -10.14
C GLU A 312 17.78 5.95 -11.30
N ALA A 313 16.67 6.10 -12.01
CA ALA A 313 16.35 5.26 -13.17
C ALA A 313 17.26 5.51 -14.37
N LEU A 314 17.84 6.70 -14.47
CA LEU A 314 18.80 7.06 -15.53
C LEU A 314 20.26 6.79 -15.17
N LYS A 315 20.57 6.30 -13.99
CA LYS A 315 21.89 5.81 -13.60
C LYS A 315 22.04 4.35 -14.04
N VAL A 316 21.97 4.09 -15.35
CA VAL A 316 22.35 2.83 -15.94
C VAL A 316 23.78 2.90 -16.41
#